data_91f56fe861cc38ea447c7182ae96ac20
#
_entry.id   91f56fe861cc38ea447c7182ae96ac20
#
_cell.length_a   1.000
_cell.length_b   1.000
_cell.length_c   1.000
_cell.angle_alpha   90.00
_cell.angle_beta   90.00
_cell.angle_gamma   90.00
#
_symmetry.space_group_name_H-M   'P 1'
#
loop_
_entity.id
_entity.type
_entity.pdbx_description
1 polymer ?
#
loop_
_entity_poly.entity_id
_entity_poly.type
_entity_poly.pdbx_seq_one_letter_code
_entity_poly.pdbx_strand_id
1 'polypeptide(L)'
;VGTAFYGDTGTLFIGGGNEYKIADIKGKTIKEVKSDLKFETGNLLNPSEKLDSFHFRNWFDAIRKGTKLNSGIVDACISTQLVQLGNIAQRVGHSLQIDPGSGRILNDLEANKLWGREYEKGWEIRV
;
A
#
# COMPACT_ATOMS: atom_id res chain seq x y z
N VAL A 1 11.80 7.13 9.12
CA VAL A 1 10.46 6.50 9.06
C VAL A 1 10.56 5.30 8.16
N GLY A 2 10.02 4.17 8.56
CA GLY A 2 10.06 2.92 7.78
C GLY A 2 9.06 1.92 8.32
N THR A 3 8.92 0.78 7.63
CA THR A 3 8.01 -0.30 7.99
C THR A 3 8.82 -1.57 8.22
N ALA A 4 8.49 -2.30 9.29
CA ALA A 4 9.09 -3.59 9.58
C ALA A 4 8.04 -4.71 9.47
N PHE A 5 8.41 -5.79 8.81
CA PHE A 5 7.62 -7.01 8.71
C PHE A 5 8.36 -8.13 9.44
N TYR A 6 7.73 -8.70 10.45
CA TYR A 6 8.26 -9.79 11.25
C TYR A 6 7.67 -11.11 10.76
N GLY A 7 8.54 -12.00 10.30
CA GLY A 7 8.16 -13.34 9.84
C GLY A 7 8.84 -14.42 10.69
N ASP A 8 8.46 -15.67 10.47
CA ASP A 8 8.95 -16.83 11.24
C ASP A 8 10.46 -17.08 11.08
N THR A 9 11.04 -16.65 9.97
CA THR A 9 12.45 -16.88 9.63
C THR A 9 13.32 -15.63 9.71
N GLY A 10 12.74 -14.46 9.92
CA GLY A 10 13.47 -13.20 9.98
C GLY A 10 12.60 -11.96 9.85
N THR A 11 13.25 -10.83 9.70
CA THR A 11 12.60 -9.51 9.61
C THR A 11 12.99 -8.82 8.32
N LEU A 12 12.00 -8.27 7.61
CA LEU A 12 12.20 -7.33 6.51
C LEU A 12 11.95 -5.91 7.03
N PHE A 13 12.93 -5.04 6.92
CA PHE A 13 12.80 -3.62 7.19
C PHE A 13 12.88 -2.83 5.88
N ILE A 14 11.88 -1.99 5.61
CA ILE A 14 11.82 -1.12 4.44
C ILE A 14 11.95 0.32 4.95
N GLY A 15 12.97 1.04 4.48
CA GLY A 15 13.20 2.45 4.81
C GLY A 15 12.31 3.41 4.03
N GLY A 16 12.49 4.70 4.25
CA GLY A 16 11.69 5.75 3.60
C GLY A 16 12.05 6.04 2.13
N GLY A 17 13.05 5.36 1.57
CA GLY A 17 13.47 5.45 0.18
C GLY A 17 13.32 4.11 -0.54
N ASN A 18 14.21 3.83 -1.49
CA ASN A 18 14.31 2.54 -2.17
C ASN A 18 15.30 1.58 -1.46
N GLU A 19 15.36 1.69 -0.14
CA GLU A 19 16.26 0.89 0.70
C GLU A 19 15.49 -0.16 1.49
N TYR A 20 16.11 -1.33 1.69
CA TYR A 20 15.57 -2.35 2.57
C TYR A 20 16.68 -3.19 3.20
N LYS A 21 16.36 -3.80 4.33
CA LYS A 21 17.25 -4.70 5.07
C LYS A 21 16.48 -5.96 5.45
N ILE A 22 17.11 -7.11 5.21
CA ILE A 22 16.62 -8.41 5.65
C ILE A 22 17.58 -8.93 6.72
N ALA A 23 17.05 -9.31 7.87
CA ALA A 23 17.79 -9.92 8.96
C ALA A 23 17.18 -11.27 9.32
N ASP A 24 18.00 -12.22 9.79
CA ASP A 24 17.52 -13.48 10.37
C ASP A 24 16.87 -13.25 11.75
N ILE A 25 16.35 -14.32 12.34
CA ILE A 25 15.74 -14.31 13.68
C ILE A 25 16.72 -13.91 14.80
N LYS A 26 18.02 -14.00 14.55
CA LYS A 26 19.08 -13.60 15.49
C LYS A 26 19.53 -12.15 15.28
N GLY A 27 18.90 -11.44 14.34
CA GLY A 27 19.24 -10.06 14.01
C GLY A 27 20.44 -9.91 13.08
N LYS A 28 21.03 -11.00 12.58
CA LYS A 28 22.13 -10.96 11.61
C LYS A 28 21.60 -10.53 10.24
N THR A 29 22.24 -9.53 9.65
CA THR A 29 21.89 -9.06 8.31
C THR A 29 22.18 -10.11 7.26
N ILE A 30 21.14 -10.55 6.52
CA ILE A 30 21.22 -11.46 5.38
C ILE A 30 21.43 -10.66 4.08
N LYS A 31 20.68 -9.58 3.93
CA LYS A 31 20.73 -8.71 2.75
C LYS A 31 20.42 -7.27 3.14
N GLU A 32 21.15 -6.35 2.55
CA GLU A 32 20.90 -4.93 2.69
C GLU A 32 21.03 -4.27 1.31
N VAL A 33 20.04 -3.47 0.96
CA VAL A 33 20.07 -2.61 -0.22
C VAL A 33 19.94 -1.18 0.29
N LYS A 34 20.96 -0.37 0.04
CA LYS A 34 20.97 1.05 0.40
C LYS A 34 20.40 1.88 -0.72
N SER A 35 19.71 2.94 -0.35
CA SER A 35 19.22 3.91 -1.33
C SER A 35 20.40 4.60 -2.00
N ASP A 36 20.37 4.63 -3.32
CA ASP A 36 21.26 5.44 -4.16
C ASP A 36 20.69 6.86 -4.39
N LEU A 37 19.46 7.09 -3.91
CA LEU A 37 18.80 8.37 -3.99
C LEU A 37 19.41 9.32 -2.96
N LYS A 38 20.13 10.33 -3.45
CA LYS A 38 20.57 11.45 -2.62
C LYS A 38 19.38 12.40 -2.48
N PHE A 39 18.74 12.37 -1.32
CA PHE A 39 17.74 13.37 -0.96
C PHE A 39 18.47 14.68 -0.65
N GLU A 40 18.13 15.75 -1.34
CA GLU A 40 18.58 17.07 -0.96
C GLU A 40 17.95 17.43 0.38
N THR A 41 18.79 17.61 1.40
CA THR A 41 18.38 17.86 2.78
C THR A 41 17.55 19.15 2.96
N GLY A 42 17.42 19.97 1.91
CA GLY A 42 16.63 21.20 1.91
C GLY A 42 15.16 21.04 1.52
N ASN A 43 14.75 19.92 0.92
CA ASN A 43 13.35 19.73 0.53
C ASN A 43 12.57 18.93 1.56
N LEU A 44 12.26 19.57 2.68
CA LEU A 44 11.44 19.00 3.75
C LEU A 44 9.96 18.83 3.36
N LEU A 45 9.51 19.49 2.30
CA LEU A 45 8.10 19.50 1.88
C LEU A 45 7.75 18.31 0.98
N ASN A 46 8.71 17.79 0.22
CA ASN A 46 8.49 16.63 -0.65
C ASN A 46 9.71 15.70 -0.71
N PRO A 47 9.96 14.91 0.34
CA PRO A 47 11.08 13.98 0.36
C PRO A 47 10.95 12.83 -0.66
N SER A 48 9.74 12.62 -1.22
CA SER A 48 9.45 11.57 -2.21
C SER A 48 9.49 12.05 -3.67
N GLU A 49 9.83 13.29 -3.95
CA GLU A 49 9.80 13.88 -5.31
C GLU A 49 10.50 13.01 -6.37
N LYS A 50 11.66 12.44 -6.04
CA LYS A 50 12.37 11.52 -6.95
C LYS A 50 11.63 10.20 -7.15
N LEU A 51 10.95 9.68 -6.12
CA LEU A 51 10.15 8.46 -6.23
C LEU A 51 8.94 8.66 -7.13
N ASP A 52 8.29 9.81 -7.02
CA ASP A 52 7.18 10.20 -7.90
C ASP A 52 7.63 10.26 -9.36
N SER A 53 8.81 10.79 -9.64
CA SER A 53 9.39 10.84 -10.99
C SER A 53 9.58 9.44 -11.59
N PHE A 54 10.04 8.46 -10.80
CA PHE A 54 10.16 7.06 -11.24
C PHE A 54 8.79 6.44 -11.52
N HIS A 55 7.80 6.73 -10.67
CA HIS A 55 6.44 6.24 -10.84
C HIS A 55 5.81 6.78 -12.12
N PHE A 56 5.86 8.08 -12.35
CA PHE A 56 5.38 8.69 -13.58
C PHE A 56 6.11 8.18 -14.83
N ARG A 57 7.43 8.01 -14.75
CA ARG A 57 8.20 7.44 -15.86
C ARG A 57 7.73 6.03 -16.21
N ASN A 58 7.52 5.16 -15.23
CA ASN A 58 6.99 3.83 -15.46
C ASN A 58 5.60 3.88 -16.12
N TRP A 59 4.73 4.79 -15.68
CA TRP A 59 3.41 4.99 -16.29
C TRP A 59 3.51 5.45 -17.76
N PHE A 60 4.34 6.45 -18.06
CA PHE A 60 4.55 6.89 -19.43
C PHE A 60 5.17 5.80 -20.30
N ASP A 61 6.11 5.04 -19.77
CA ASP A 61 6.73 3.93 -20.50
C ASP A 61 5.70 2.80 -20.76
N ALA A 62 4.78 2.55 -19.84
CA ALA A 62 3.68 1.61 -20.06
C ALA A 62 2.77 2.05 -21.21
N ILE A 63 2.41 3.35 -21.27
CA ILE A 63 1.58 3.88 -22.35
C ILE A 63 2.30 3.84 -23.70
N ARG A 64 3.57 4.24 -23.75
CA ARG A 64 4.32 4.42 -24.99
C ARG A 64 4.97 3.14 -25.53
N LYS A 65 5.38 2.25 -24.63
CA LYS A 65 6.21 1.08 -24.95
C LYS A 65 5.56 -0.24 -24.55
N GLY A 66 4.40 -0.21 -23.91
CA GLY A 66 3.73 -1.42 -23.38
C GLY A 66 4.50 -2.09 -22.24
N THR A 67 5.35 -1.36 -21.51
CA THR A 67 6.06 -1.93 -20.35
C THR A 67 5.08 -2.24 -19.22
N LYS A 68 5.41 -3.25 -18.41
CA LYS A 68 4.59 -3.62 -17.25
C LYS A 68 4.56 -2.46 -16.24
N LEU A 69 3.37 -2.14 -15.74
CA LEU A 69 3.22 -1.22 -14.60
C LEU A 69 3.78 -1.85 -13.32
N ASN A 70 4.52 -1.08 -12.54
CA ASN A 70 5.01 -1.49 -11.22
C ASN A 70 3.85 -1.62 -10.22
N SER A 71 2.80 -0.81 -10.40
CA SER A 71 1.57 -0.86 -9.62
C SER A 71 0.38 -0.88 -10.57
N GLY A 72 -0.11 -2.07 -10.90
CA GLY A 72 -1.32 -2.27 -11.70
C GLY A 72 -2.58 -1.92 -10.91
N ILE A 73 -3.68 -1.62 -11.62
CA ILE A 73 -4.94 -1.22 -10.96
C ILE A 73 -5.47 -2.29 -10.01
N VAL A 74 -5.31 -3.57 -10.34
CA VAL A 74 -5.78 -4.68 -9.49
C VAL A 74 -5.03 -4.70 -8.16
N ASP A 75 -3.68 -4.63 -8.20
CA ASP A 75 -2.84 -4.62 -6.99
C ASP A 75 -3.08 -3.35 -6.16
N ALA A 76 -3.26 -2.21 -6.82
CA ALA A 76 -3.58 -0.94 -6.18
C ALA A 76 -4.95 -0.98 -5.50
N CYS A 77 -5.97 -1.60 -6.12
CA CYS A 77 -7.28 -1.80 -5.51
C CYS A 77 -7.20 -2.65 -4.24
N ILE A 78 -6.48 -3.78 -4.29
CA ILE A 78 -6.31 -4.66 -3.13
C ILE A 78 -5.61 -3.91 -1.98
N SER A 79 -4.55 -3.19 -2.28
CA SER A 79 -3.81 -2.41 -1.27
C SER A 79 -4.68 -1.31 -0.64
N THR A 80 -5.45 -0.60 -1.45
CA THR A 80 -6.38 0.46 -0.98
C THR A 80 -7.51 -0.14 -0.15
N GLN A 81 -8.05 -1.27 -0.58
CA GLN A 81 -9.10 -2.00 0.14
C GLN A 81 -8.64 -2.41 1.54
N LEU A 82 -7.41 -2.90 1.69
CA LEU A 82 -6.84 -3.26 2.99
C LEU A 82 -6.84 -2.07 3.97
N VAL A 83 -6.44 -0.88 3.49
CA VAL A 83 -6.46 0.35 4.31
C VAL A 83 -7.89 0.73 4.70
N GLN A 84 -8.84 0.63 3.76
CA GLN A 84 -10.26 0.93 4.05
C GLN A 84 -10.87 -0.05 5.05
N LEU A 85 -10.56 -1.34 4.96
CA LEU A 85 -10.99 -2.35 5.93
C LEU A 85 -10.47 -2.04 7.33
N GLY A 86 -9.21 -1.60 7.46
CA GLY A 86 -8.65 -1.13 8.73
C GLY A 86 -9.43 0.04 9.32
N ASN A 87 -9.80 1.02 8.49
CA ASN A 87 -10.61 2.17 8.92
C ASN A 87 -12.03 1.73 9.34
N ILE A 88 -12.64 0.77 8.64
CA ILE A 88 -13.95 0.23 9.02
C ILE A 88 -13.85 -0.51 10.35
N ALA A 89 -12.87 -1.40 10.52
CA ALA A 89 -12.64 -2.13 11.76
C ALA A 89 -12.47 -1.20 12.96
N GLN A 90 -11.72 -0.11 12.78
CA GLN A 90 -11.56 0.90 13.82
C GLN A 90 -12.89 1.59 14.19
N ARG A 91 -13.72 1.91 13.21
CA ARG A 91 -15.00 2.59 13.43
C ARG A 91 -16.03 1.72 14.13
N VAL A 92 -16.10 0.43 13.77
CA VAL A 92 -17.02 -0.52 14.42
C VAL A 92 -16.46 -1.10 15.73
N GLY A 93 -15.17 -0.90 16.01
CA GLY A 93 -14.51 -1.26 17.28
C GLY A 93 -14.22 -2.75 17.44
N HIS A 94 -14.27 -3.54 16.36
CA HIS A 94 -13.97 -4.97 16.41
C HIS A 94 -13.29 -5.49 15.13
N SER A 95 -12.77 -6.72 15.21
CA SER A 95 -12.14 -7.40 14.07
C SER A 95 -13.16 -7.78 13.01
N LEU A 96 -12.83 -7.60 11.74
CA LEU A 96 -13.66 -7.97 10.60
C LEU A 96 -13.26 -9.36 10.09
N GLN A 97 -14.26 -10.14 9.70
CA GLN A 97 -14.06 -11.35 8.92
C GLN A 97 -14.17 -11.00 7.43
N ILE A 98 -13.16 -11.34 6.65
CA ILE A 98 -13.07 -10.98 5.25
C ILE A 98 -13.03 -12.24 4.40
N ASP A 99 -13.82 -12.27 3.35
CA ASP A 99 -13.68 -13.28 2.30
C ASP A 99 -12.38 -13.06 1.52
N PRO A 100 -11.41 -13.97 1.56
CA PRO A 100 -10.10 -13.76 0.93
C PRO A 100 -10.16 -13.68 -0.60
N GLY A 101 -11.21 -14.23 -1.22
CA GLY A 101 -11.36 -14.20 -2.67
C GLY A 101 -11.91 -12.89 -3.21
N SER A 102 -12.90 -12.32 -2.54
CA SER A 102 -13.57 -11.09 -2.96
C SER A 102 -13.16 -9.85 -2.16
N GLY A 103 -12.52 -10.04 -1.00
CA GLY A 103 -12.21 -8.97 -0.05
C GLY A 103 -13.44 -8.42 0.68
N ARG A 104 -14.62 -9.02 0.54
CA ARG A 104 -15.87 -8.56 1.16
C ARG A 104 -15.94 -8.89 2.64
N ILE A 105 -16.56 -8.00 3.41
CA ILE A 105 -16.85 -8.23 4.83
C ILE A 105 -17.96 -9.26 4.97
N LEU A 106 -17.73 -10.30 5.78
CA LEU A 106 -18.66 -11.39 6.03
C LEU A 106 -19.47 -11.13 7.31
N ASN A 107 -20.77 -11.41 7.26
CA ASN A 107 -21.66 -11.49 8.43
C ASN A 107 -21.66 -10.29 9.38
N ASP A 108 -21.41 -9.08 8.87
CA ASP A 108 -21.36 -7.85 9.66
C ASP A 108 -22.12 -6.72 8.92
N LEU A 109 -23.38 -6.52 9.33
CA LEU A 109 -24.25 -5.53 8.70
C LEU A 109 -23.82 -4.09 9.01
N GLU A 110 -23.27 -3.84 10.20
CA GLU A 110 -22.82 -2.52 10.61
C GLU A 110 -21.58 -2.11 9.81
N ALA A 111 -20.59 -2.98 9.74
CA ALA A 111 -19.39 -2.75 8.96
C ALA A 111 -19.70 -2.62 7.46
N ASN A 112 -20.62 -3.43 6.94
CA ASN A 112 -21.01 -3.36 5.52
C ASN A 112 -21.68 -2.03 5.12
N LYS A 113 -22.35 -1.33 6.04
CA LYS A 113 -22.87 0.04 5.77
C LYS A 113 -21.75 1.03 5.50
N LEU A 114 -20.55 0.82 6.05
CA LEU A 114 -19.40 1.68 5.87
C LEU A 114 -18.59 1.35 4.60
N TRP A 115 -18.95 0.27 3.90
CA TRP A 115 -18.27 -0.14 2.66
C TRP A 115 -18.50 0.81 1.49
N GLY A 116 -19.62 1.46 1.43
CA GLY A 116 -20.02 2.39 0.38
C GLY A 116 -20.30 3.79 0.90
N ARG A 117 -20.65 4.65 -0.02
CA ARG A 117 -21.14 6.00 0.29
C ARG A 117 -22.63 6.09 -0.06
N GLU A 118 -23.36 6.88 0.70
CA GLU A 118 -24.64 7.41 0.27
C GLU A 118 -24.38 8.58 -0.65
N TYR A 119 -24.95 8.54 -1.84
CA TYR A 119 -24.83 9.59 -2.84
C TYR A 119 -26.11 10.41 -2.86
N GLU A 120 -25.98 11.71 -3.12
CA GLU A 120 -27.12 12.55 -3.45
C GLU A 120 -27.84 11.99 -4.68
N LYS A 121 -29.17 12.15 -4.69
CA LYS A 121 -30.04 11.65 -5.77
C LYS A 121 -29.55 12.13 -7.14
N GLY A 122 -29.27 11.20 -8.03
CA GLY A 122 -28.77 11.46 -9.38
C GLY A 122 -27.24 11.42 -9.52
N TRP A 123 -26.49 11.18 -8.40
CA TRP A 123 -25.05 11.05 -8.39
C TRP A 123 -24.60 9.63 -8.10
N GLU A 124 -25.53 8.69 -8.07
CA GLU A 124 -25.20 7.26 -7.83
C GLU A 124 -24.35 6.72 -8.96
N ILE A 125 -23.31 5.96 -8.59
CA ILE A 125 -22.47 5.26 -9.57
C ILE A 125 -23.29 4.12 -10.16
N ARG A 126 -23.54 4.18 -11.45
CA ARG A 126 -24.17 3.09 -12.22
C ARG A 126 -23.05 2.24 -12.80
N VAL A 127 -22.86 1.05 -12.24
CA VAL A 127 -21.89 0.03 -12.72
C VAL A 127 -22.64 -0.99 -13.55
#